data_60af8ac54e0b2071171637cbddc8f515
#
_entry.id   60af8ac54e0b2071171637cbddc8f515
#
_cell.length_a   1.000
_cell.length_b   1.000
_cell.length_c   1.000
_cell.angle_alpha   90.00
_cell.angle_beta   90.00
_cell.angle_gamma   90.00
#
_symmetry.space_group_name_H-M   'P 1'
#
loop_
_entity.id
_entity.type
_entity.pdbx_description
1 polymer ?
#
loop_
_entity_poly.entity_id
_entity_poly.type
_entity_poly.pdbx_seq_one_letter_code
_entity_poly.pdbx_strand_id
1 'polypeptide(L)'
;MKELKYDIRRGADTYRLIYHARLKSWILKGIIKRDEALVWRSGLSGWRKPEELKELRPYFEQREEGYLRRKKEAAKPYLFPKKRIKNILIIDDEGDLCWLLSNTLQKKGYNISTANTISDGMARLKEAPDLLFLDLKLPDGDGMDLLSRIREITPQTLVVIISAYGSEEKRGEAKDRGVYSFLDKPFTEENILETIEQFQEKDG
;
A
#
# COMPACT_ATOMS: atom_id res chain seq x y z
N MET A 1 -17.41 18.35 -32.53
CA MET A 1 -17.58 16.87 -32.53
C MET A 1 -18.59 16.53 -31.44
N LYS A 2 -19.62 15.70 -31.72
CA LYS A 2 -20.55 15.27 -30.66
C LYS A 2 -19.79 14.42 -29.66
N GLU A 3 -19.83 14.81 -28.41
CA GLU A 3 -19.18 14.09 -27.32
C GLU A 3 -19.89 12.72 -27.12
N LEU A 4 -19.11 11.63 -27.14
CA LEU A 4 -19.64 10.29 -26.99
C LEU A 4 -20.19 10.07 -25.58
N LYS A 5 -21.38 9.49 -25.51
CA LYS A 5 -22.02 9.10 -24.25
C LYS A 5 -22.32 7.60 -24.27
N TYR A 6 -22.21 6.97 -23.12
CA TYR A 6 -22.40 5.54 -22.94
C TYR A 6 -23.42 5.26 -21.85
N ASP A 7 -24.21 4.23 -22.05
CA ASP A 7 -24.91 3.56 -20.97
C ASP A 7 -24.03 2.39 -20.50
N ILE A 8 -23.94 2.18 -19.20
CA ILE A 8 -23.05 1.19 -18.58
C ILE A 8 -23.91 0.29 -17.69
N ARG A 9 -23.78 -1.02 -17.87
CA ARG A 9 -24.39 -2.03 -16.99
C ARG A 9 -23.28 -2.75 -16.22
N ARG A 10 -23.41 -2.79 -14.89
CA ARG A 10 -22.48 -3.50 -14.01
C ARG A 10 -23.29 -4.27 -12.96
N GLY A 11 -23.33 -5.58 -13.08
CA GLY A 11 -24.24 -6.40 -12.28
C GLY A 11 -25.70 -6.01 -12.49
N ALA A 12 -26.40 -5.68 -11.42
CA ALA A 12 -27.79 -5.20 -11.45
C ALA A 12 -27.92 -3.71 -11.78
N ASP A 13 -26.85 -2.93 -11.69
CA ASP A 13 -26.87 -1.48 -11.84
C ASP A 13 -26.73 -1.06 -13.30
N THR A 14 -27.47 -0.01 -13.68
CA THR A 14 -27.35 0.62 -14.99
C THR A 14 -27.16 2.12 -14.85
N TYR A 15 -26.03 2.61 -15.35
CA TYR A 15 -25.68 4.04 -15.40
C TYR A 15 -25.91 4.54 -16.81
N ARG A 16 -26.61 5.66 -16.97
CA ARG A 16 -26.98 6.19 -18.29
C ARG A 16 -26.25 7.48 -18.62
N LEU A 17 -26.03 7.70 -19.92
CA LEU A 17 -25.48 8.94 -20.48
C LEU A 17 -24.13 9.34 -19.86
N ILE A 18 -23.27 8.38 -19.56
CA ILE A 18 -21.93 8.63 -19.04
C ILE A 18 -21.04 9.16 -20.18
N TYR A 19 -20.45 10.33 -19.97
CA TYR A 19 -19.53 10.94 -20.92
C TYR A 19 -18.26 10.12 -21.08
N HIS A 20 -17.71 10.12 -22.29
CA HIS A 20 -16.46 9.40 -22.62
C HIS A 20 -15.31 9.71 -21.64
N ALA A 21 -15.10 10.98 -21.32
CA ALA A 21 -14.07 11.41 -20.39
C ALA A 21 -14.23 10.79 -18.99
N ARG A 22 -15.46 10.66 -18.50
CA ARG A 22 -15.76 10.03 -17.20
C ARG A 22 -15.53 8.54 -17.24
N LEU A 23 -15.99 7.86 -18.32
CA LEU A 23 -15.77 6.43 -18.49
C LEU A 23 -14.28 6.10 -18.61
N LYS A 24 -13.51 6.89 -19.39
CA LYS A 24 -12.03 6.82 -19.42
C LYS A 24 -11.44 6.89 -18.02
N SER A 25 -11.84 7.89 -17.22
CA SER A 25 -11.35 8.05 -15.86
C SER A 25 -11.66 6.82 -14.99
N TRP A 26 -12.85 6.24 -15.12
CA TRP A 26 -13.24 5.04 -14.38
C TRP A 26 -12.41 3.81 -14.77
N ILE A 27 -12.09 3.64 -16.05
CA ILE A 27 -11.23 2.56 -16.53
C ILE A 27 -9.81 2.74 -15.99
N LEU A 28 -9.22 3.93 -16.14
CA LEU A 28 -7.86 4.20 -15.70
C LEU A 28 -7.68 4.07 -14.18
N LYS A 29 -8.70 4.44 -13.41
CA LYS A 29 -8.72 4.28 -11.94
C LYS A 29 -9.06 2.85 -11.48
N GLY A 30 -9.41 1.94 -12.40
CA GLY A 30 -9.77 0.57 -12.07
C GLY A 30 -11.15 0.41 -11.43
N ILE A 31 -12.00 1.44 -11.50
CA ILE A 31 -13.40 1.35 -11.10
C ILE A 31 -14.17 0.40 -12.03
N ILE A 32 -13.81 0.41 -13.33
CA ILE A 32 -14.28 -0.56 -14.32
C ILE A 32 -13.08 -1.36 -14.79
N LYS A 33 -13.10 -2.67 -14.53
CA LYS A 33 -12.07 -3.63 -14.96
C LYS A 33 -12.62 -4.42 -16.16
N ARG A 34 -11.74 -5.21 -16.80
CA ARG A 34 -12.16 -6.12 -17.88
C ARG A 34 -13.22 -7.09 -17.37
N ASP A 35 -14.14 -7.45 -18.24
CA ASP A 35 -15.23 -8.40 -17.98
C ASP A 35 -16.22 -8.04 -16.85
N GLU A 36 -16.08 -6.86 -16.21
CA GLU A 36 -16.95 -6.44 -15.09
C GLU A 36 -18.18 -5.61 -15.51
N ALA A 37 -18.19 -5.11 -16.73
CA ALA A 37 -19.26 -4.24 -17.19
C ALA A 37 -19.59 -4.48 -18.67
N LEU A 38 -20.79 -4.06 -19.05
CA LEU A 38 -21.21 -3.92 -20.44
C LEU A 38 -21.51 -2.46 -20.73
N VAL A 39 -21.17 -2.00 -21.92
CA VAL A 39 -21.45 -0.65 -22.39
C VAL A 39 -22.29 -0.68 -23.66
N TRP A 40 -23.14 0.33 -23.81
CA TRP A 40 -23.89 0.59 -25.00
C TRP A 40 -23.79 2.07 -25.36
N ARG A 41 -23.74 2.39 -26.64
CA ARG A 41 -23.86 3.75 -27.16
C ARG A 41 -24.58 3.73 -28.51
N SER A 42 -25.02 4.89 -28.96
CA SER A 42 -25.59 5.03 -30.31
C SER A 42 -24.62 4.52 -31.38
N GLY A 43 -25.12 3.72 -32.29
CA GLY A 43 -24.37 3.06 -33.37
C GLY A 43 -23.83 1.66 -33.04
N LEU A 44 -24.05 1.14 -31.81
CA LEU A 44 -23.77 -0.25 -31.48
C LEU A 44 -25.01 -1.11 -31.65
N SER A 45 -24.87 -2.31 -32.23
CA SER A 45 -25.92 -3.29 -32.42
C SER A 45 -26.41 -3.96 -31.12
N GLY A 46 -25.75 -3.70 -29.98
CA GLY A 46 -26.06 -4.28 -28.68
C GLY A 46 -25.02 -3.88 -27.62
N TRP A 47 -25.22 -4.45 -26.44
CA TRP A 47 -24.27 -4.29 -25.34
C TRP A 47 -22.93 -4.98 -25.65
N ARG A 48 -21.81 -4.32 -25.37
CA ARG A 48 -20.47 -4.81 -25.61
C ARG A 48 -19.61 -4.65 -24.36
N LYS A 49 -18.57 -5.45 -24.23
CA LYS A 49 -17.55 -5.20 -23.22
C LYS A 49 -16.77 -3.93 -23.58
N PRO A 50 -16.49 -3.05 -22.61
CA PRO A 50 -15.81 -1.78 -22.92
C PRO A 50 -14.45 -2.00 -23.61
N GLU A 51 -13.70 -3.04 -23.24
CA GLU A 51 -12.40 -3.38 -23.83
C GLU A 51 -12.47 -3.87 -25.29
N GLU A 52 -13.65 -4.22 -25.79
CA GLU A 52 -13.86 -4.58 -27.20
C GLU A 52 -13.99 -3.34 -28.09
N LEU A 53 -14.32 -2.18 -27.52
CA LEU A 53 -14.49 -0.95 -28.27
C LEU A 53 -13.14 -0.29 -28.57
N LYS A 54 -12.88 0.00 -29.85
CA LYS A 54 -11.62 0.61 -30.30
C LYS A 54 -11.24 1.89 -29.55
N GLU A 55 -12.24 2.69 -29.19
CA GLU A 55 -12.05 3.96 -28.48
C GLU A 55 -11.82 3.81 -26.97
N LEU A 56 -12.13 2.66 -26.37
CA LEU A 56 -11.95 2.40 -24.93
C LEU A 56 -10.80 1.44 -24.63
N ARG A 57 -10.50 0.52 -25.54
CA ARG A 57 -9.42 -0.48 -25.41
C ARG A 57 -8.09 0.12 -24.96
N PRO A 58 -7.58 1.24 -25.54
CA PRO A 58 -6.30 1.79 -25.15
C PRO A 58 -6.20 2.17 -23.68
N TYR A 59 -7.30 2.49 -23.01
CA TYR A 59 -7.30 2.85 -21.59
C TYR A 59 -7.10 1.63 -20.68
N PHE A 60 -7.61 0.46 -21.09
CA PHE A 60 -7.33 -0.80 -20.39
C PHE A 60 -5.86 -1.20 -20.56
N GLU A 61 -5.32 -1.09 -21.77
CA GLU A 61 -3.92 -1.37 -22.07
C GLU A 61 -2.99 -0.44 -21.28
N GLN A 62 -3.24 0.86 -21.30
CA GLN A 62 -2.48 1.87 -20.54
C GLN A 62 -2.51 1.58 -19.03
N ARG A 63 -3.65 1.16 -18.50
CA ARG A 63 -3.78 0.78 -17.09
C ARG A 63 -2.96 -0.47 -16.77
N GLU A 64 -3.02 -1.49 -17.62
CA GLU A 64 -2.29 -2.74 -17.46
C GLU A 64 -0.78 -2.52 -17.57
N GLU A 65 -0.32 -1.75 -18.54
CA GLU A 65 1.09 -1.36 -18.67
C GLU A 65 1.57 -0.59 -17.45
N GLY A 66 0.77 0.37 -16.97
CA GLY A 66 1.06 1.11 -15.74
C GLY A 66 1.09 0.21 -14.51
N TYR A 67 0.21 -0.77 -14.41
CA TYR A 67 0.21 -1.78 -13.35
C TYR A 67 1.43 -2.70 -13.45
N LEU A 68 1.74 -3.23 -14.64
CA LEU A 68 2.90 -4.09 -14.88
C LEU A 68 4.21 -3.34 -14.66
N ARG A 69 4.29 -2.06 -15.04
CA ARG A 69 5.45 -1.21 -14.77
C ARG A 69 5.65 -1.03 -13.27
N ARG A 70 4.59 -0.66 -12.54
CA ARG A 70 4.64 -0.55 -11.07
C ARG A 70 5.00 -1.88 -10.41
N LYS A 71 4.42 -2.98 -10.89
CA LYS A 71 4.75 -4.34 -10.41
C LYS A 71 6.21 -4.72 -10.72
N LYS A 72 6.76 -4.34 -11.86
CA LYS A 72 8.18 -4.53 -12.19
C LYS A 72 9.09 -3.60 -11.40
N GLU A 73 8.66 -2.37 -11.13
CA GLU A 73 9.38 -1.42 -10.28
C GLU A 73 9.32 -1.83 -8.81
N ALA A 74 8.18 -2.37 -8.34
CA ALA A 74 8.02 -2.95 -7.00
C ALA A 74 8.67 -4.35 -6.89
N ALA A 75 8.81 -5.09 -7.99
CA ALA A 75 9.53 -6.38 -8.05
C ALA A 75 11.04 -6.22 -8.30
N LYS A 76 11.54 -5.02 -8.60
CA LYS A 76 12.93 -4.72 -8.28
C LYS A 76 13.00 -4.89 -6.78
N PRO A 77 13.79 -5.85 -6.24
CA PRO A 77 14.05 -5.81 -4.82
C PRO A 77 14.48 -4.38 -4.58
N TYR A 78 13.73 -3.65 -3.76
CA TYR A 78 14.26 -2.47 -3.13
C TYR A 78 15.48 -3.03 -2.39
N LEU A 79 16.61 -3.00 -3.04
CA LEU A 79 17.91 -3.17 -2.42
C LEU A 79 18.05 -1.94 -1.54
N PHE A 80 17.33 -1.96 -0.42
CA PHE A 80 17.74 -1.12 0.68
C PHE A 80 19.17 -1.59 0.96
N PRO A 81 20.16 -0.69 0.86
CA PRO A 81 21.50 -1.06 1.29
C PRO A 81 21.33 -1.66 2.68
N LYS A 82 21.86 -2.86 2.88
CA LYS A 82 21.87 -3.45 4.21
C LYS A 82 22.39 -2.38 5.13
N LYS A 83 21.63 -2.06 6.17
CA LYS A 83 21.85 -0.91 7.03
C LYS A 83 22.08 -1.43 8.44
N ARG A 84 23.00 -0.83 9.15
CA ARG A 84 23.13 -1.10 10.59
C ARG A 84 21.92 -0.52 11.29
N ILE A 85 21.02 -1.39 11.75
CA ILE A 85 19.83 -1.00 12.50
C ILE A 85 20.25 -0.83 13.96
N LYS A 86 19.97 0.34 14.52
CA LYS A 86 20.22 0.67 15.92
C LYS A 86 19.00 1.29 16.59
N ASN A 87 18.34 2.21 15.91
CA ASN A 87 17.19 2.95 16.42
C ASN A 87 15.91 2.43 15.80
N ILE A 88 15.01 1.94 16.63
CA ILE A 88 13.72 1.36 16.18
C ILE A 88 12.59 2.14 16.82
N LEU A 89 11.65 2.59 16.00
CA LEU A 89 10.38 3.15 16.44
C LEU A 89 9.28 2.10 16.29
N ILE A 90 8.41 1.99 17.29
CA ILE A 90 7.23 1.14 17.28
C ILE A 90 6.02 2.06 17.44
N ILE A 91 5.08 2.02 16.48
CA ILE A 91 3.82 2.76 16.54
C ILE A 91 2.69 1.72 16.58
N ASP A 92 2.09 1.56 17.74
CA ASP A 92 1.02 0.58 18.00
C ASP A 92 0.27 1.02 19.26
N ASP A 93 -1.06 0.96 19.25
CA ASP A 93 -1.89 1.38 20.39
C ASP A 93 -1.97 0.32 21.50
N GLU A 94 -1.54 -0.91 21.23
CA GLU A 94 -1.45 -1.98 22.21
C GLU A 94 -0.22 -1.79 23.12
N GLY A 95 -0.40 -1.11 24.26
CA GLY A 95 0.68 -0.80 25.19
C GLY A 95 1.48 -2.02 25.68
N ASP A 96 0.80 -3.14 25.92
CA ASP A 96 1.42 -4.41 26.34
C ASP A 96 2.34 -4.98 25.26
N LEU A 97 1.93 -4.87 23.99
CA LEU A 97 2.75 -5.28 22.85
C LEU A 97 3.97 -4.37 22.71
N CYS A 98 3.80 -3.05 22.78
CA CYS A 98 4.88 -2.09 22.75
C CYS A 98 5.90 -2.36 23.87
N TRP A 99 5.42 -2.65 25.09
CA TRP A 99 6.28 -2.97 26.22
C TRP A 99 7.07 -4.28 25.99
N LEU A 100 6.40 -5.33 25.55
CA LEU A 100 7.03 -6.63 25.26
C LEU A 100 8.13 -6.47 24.20
N LEU A 101 7.81 -5.83 23.06
CA LEU A 101 8.75 -5.59 21.99
C LEU A 101 9.93 -4.75 22.42
N SER A 102 9.66 -3.68 23.19
CA SER A 102 10.72 -2.81 23.71
C SER A 102 11.70 -3.58 24.59
N ASN A 103 11.22 -4.36 25.53
CA ASN A 103 12.07 -5.16 26.43
C ASN A 103 12.90 -6.21 25.66
N THR A 104 12.26 -6.89 24.70
CA THR A 104 12.93 -7.91 23.90
C THR A 104 14.05 -7.30 23.06
N LEU A 105 13.75 -6.23 22.35
CA LEU A 105 14.70 -5.61 21.42
C LEU A 105 15.80 -4.83 22.16
N GLN A 106 15.50 -4.18 23.29
CA GLN A 106 16.52 -3.55 24.13
C GLN A 106 17.55 -4.54 24.66
N LYS A 107 17.13 -5.75 25.06
CA LYS A 107 18.07 -6.83 25.47
C LYS A 107 18.99 -7.27 24.34
N LYS A 108 18.61 -7.04 23.09
CA LYS A 108 19.43 -7.30 21.90
C LYS A 108 20.29 -6.10 21.47
N GLY A 109 20.25 -5.01 22.23
CA GLY A 109 21.11 -3.84 22.02
C GLY A 109 20.52 -2.75 21.10
N TYR A 110 19.22 -2.81 20.78
CA TYR A 110 18.53 -1.78 20.01
C TYR A 110 18.06 -0.64 20.93
N ASN A 111 18.09 0.59 20.40
CA ASN A 111 17.44 1.73 21.02
C ASN A 111 15.98 1.77 20.56
N ILE A 112 15.04 1.72 21.50
CA ILE A 112 13.62 1.64 21.18
C ILE A 112 12.89 2.90 21.63
N SER A 113 12.10 3.46 20.74
CA SER A 113 11.07 4.46 21.05
C SER A 113 9.70 3.91 20.65
N THR A 114 8.66 4.31 21.39
CA THR A 114 7.29 3.83 21.14
C THR A 114 6.34 5.02 21.05
N ALA A 115 5.30 4.86 20.25
CA ALA A 115 4.18 5.80 20.15
C ALA A 115 2.87 5.02 20.05
N ASN A 116 1.79 5.57 20.63
CA ASN A 116 0.49 4.90 20.63
C ASN A 116 -0.53 5.59 19.72
N THR A 117 -0.10 6.61 19.01
CA THR A 117 -0.92 7.38 18.06
C THR A 117 -0.08 7.78 16.84
N ILE A 118 -0.76 8.11 15.75
CA ILE A 118 -0.12 8.69 14.55
C ILE A 118 0.58 10.01 14.92
N SER A 119 -0.10 10.85 15.68
CA SER A 119 0.42 12.18 16.07
C SER A 119 1.72 12.08 16.85
N ASP A 120 1.80 11.18 17.83
CA ASP A 120 3.01 10.96 18.63
C ASP A 120 4.11 10.29 17.78
N GLY A 121 3.72 9.32 16.96
CA GLY A 121 4.63 8.68 15.99
C GLY A 121 5.28 9.67 15.04
N MET A 122 4.52 10.62 14.52
CA MET A 122 5.03 11.70 13.65
C MET A 122 6.05 12.58 14.35
N ALA A 123 5.88 12.86 15.64
CA ALA A 123 6.86 13.62 16.41
C ALA A 123 8.18 12.86 16.54
N ARG A 124 8.11 11.54 16.80
CA ARG A 124 9.28 10.67 16.95
C ARG A 124 9.98 10.32 15.64
N LEU A 125 9.26 10.35 14.51
CA LEU A 125 9.86 10.17 13.18
C LEU A 125 10.94 11.22 12.87
N LYS A 126 10.89 12.41 13.50
CA LYS A 126 11.92 13.45 13.34
C LYS A 126 13.30 13.00 13.86
N GLU A 127 13.34 11.99 14.70
CA GLU A 127 14.59 11.38 15.20
C GLU A 127 15.24 10.45 14.17
N ALA A 128 14.63 10.30 12.98
CA ALA A 128 15.06 9.49 11.86
C ALA A 128 15.42 8.03 12.27
N PRO A 129 14.46 7.24 12.77
CA PRO A 129 14.70 5.86 13.16
C PRO A 129 15.20 5.04 11.96
N ASP A 130 16.01 4.01 12.23
CA ASP A 130 16.48 3.10 11.19
C ASP A 130 15.35 2.19 10.69
N LEU A 131 14.51 1.76 11.62
CA LEU A 131 13.40 0.85 11.37
C LEU A 131 12.16 1.34 12.10
N LEU A 132 11.01 1.24 11.44
CA LEU A 132 9.69 1.50 12.00
C LEU A 132 8.85 0.23 11.92
N PHE A 133 8.32 -0.20 13.07
CA PHE A 133 7.18 -1.11 13.14
C PHE A 133 5.91 -0.28 13.27
N LEU A 134 4.95 -0.47 12.36
CA LEU A 134 3.74 0.35 12.25
C LEU A 134 2.48 -0.52 12.27
N ASP A 135 1.62 -0.33 13.25
CA ASP A 135 0.24 -0.84 13.16
C ASP A 135 -0.58 0.02 12.19
N LEU A 136 -1.47 -0.63 11.46
CA LEU A 136 -2.41 0.03 10.56
C LEU A 136 -3.62 0.61 11.28
N LYS A 137 -4.01 0.05 12.42
CA LYS A 137 -5.16 0.52 13.19
C LYS A 137 -4.70 1.29 14.40
N LEU A 138 -4.80 2.60 14.32
CA LEU A 138 -4.43 3.51 15.41
C LEU A 138 -5.65 4.34 15.82
N PRO A 139 -5.73 4.80 17.07
CA PRO A 139 -6.91 5.49 17.58
C PRO A 139 -7.21 6.82 16.88
N ASP A 140 -6.19 7.44 16.28
CA ASP A 140 -6.28 8.73 15.60
C ASP A 140 -6.19 8.64 14.07
N GLY A 141 -6.25 7.41 13.47
CA GLY A 141 -6.32 7.25 12.02
C GLY A 141 -5.84 5.90 11.48
N ASP A 142 -5.73 5.81 10.16
CA ASP A 142 -5.19 4.64 9.47
C ASP A 142 -3.68 4.80 9.25
N GLY A 143 -2.88 3.83 9.72
CA GLY A 143 -1.44 3.81 9.52
C GLY A 143 -1.00 3.85 8.04
N MET A 144 -1.89 3.44 7.12
CA MET A 144 -1.63 3.57 5.68
C MET A 144 -1.47 5.03 5.24
N ASP A 145 -2.18 5.97 5.85
CA ASP A 145 -2.06 7.40 5.53
C ASP A 145 -0.73 7.97 6.01
N LEU A 146 -0.17 7.39 7.07
CA LEU A 146 1.13 7.78 7.60
C LEU A 146 2.29 7.42 6.65
N LEU A 147 2.16 6.35 5.84
CA LEU A 147 3.24 5.88 4.96
C LEU A 147 3.76 6.96 3.99
N SER A 148 2.86 7.73 3.39
CA SER A 148 3.24 8.81 2.47
C SER A 148 4.07 9.88 3.19
N ARG A 149 3.66 10.24 4.41
CA ARG A 149 4.35 11.23 5.24
C ARG A 149 5.71 10.72 5.75
N ILE A 150 5.81 9.43 6.08
CA ILE A 150 7.08 8.81 6.47
C ILE A 150 8.10 8.98 5.34
N ARG A 151 7.70 8.73 4.09
CA ARG A 151 8.60 8.86 2.94
C ARG A 151 9.06 10.29 2.68
N GLU A 152 8.24 11.28 3.00
CA GLU A 152 8.61 12.70 2.90
C GLU A 152 9.59 13.12 4.00
N ILE A 153 9.38 12.66 5.25
CA ILE A 153 10.15 13.09 6.43
C ILE A 153 11.44 12.27 6.57
N THR A 154 11.33 10.94 6.43
CA THR A 154 12.42 9.99 6.68
C THR A 154 12.48 8.93 5.59
N PRO A 155 12.87 9.28 4.34
CA PRO A 155 12.89 8.33 3.22
C PRO A 155 13.79 7.12 3.44
N GLN A 156 14.75 7.23 4.37
CA GLN A 156 15.69 6.16 4.71
C GLN A 156 15.18 5.17 5.77
N THR A 157 14.08 5.48 6.45
CA THR A 157 13.50 4.60 7.47
C THR A 157 12.88 3.38 6.80
N LEU A 158 13.30 2.20 7.22
CA LEU A 158 12.67 0.94 6.82
C LEU A 158 11.32 0.80 7.53
N VAL A 159 10.28 0.45 6.80
CA VAL A 159 8.94 0.30 7.38
C VAL A 159 8.49 -1.14 7.28
N VAL A 160 8.14 -1.70 8.42
CA VAL A 160 7.48 -3.01 8.58
C VAL A 160 6.10 -2.76 9.15
N ILE A 161 5.07 -3.24 8.46
CA ILE A 161 3.71 -3.18 8.97
C ILE A 161 3.48 -4.37 9.90
N ILE A 162 2.93 -4.08 11.09
CA ILE A 162 2.40 -5.08 12.01
C ILE A 162 0.88 -5.00 11.91
N SER A 163 0.19 -6.10 11.61
CA SER A 163 -1.27 -6.05 11.52
C SER A 163 -1.93 -7.41 11.74
N ALA A 164 -3.08 -7.40 12.42
CA ALA A 164 -3.95 -8.57 12.51
C ALA A 164 -4.80 -8.78 11.23
N TYR A 165 -4.84 -7.78 10.32
CA TYR A 165 -5.76 -7.74 9.18
C TYR A 165 -5.07 -7.20 7.91
N GLY A 166 -4.23 -8.02 7.31
CA GLY A 166 -3.64 -7.67 6.02
C GLY A 166 -4.34 -8.40 4.87
N SER A 167 -5.37 -7.80 4.24
CA SER A 167 -5.83 -8.33 2.96
C SER A 167 -4.71 -8.21 1.91
N GLU A 168 -4.66 -9.13 0.94
CA GLU A 168 -3.65 -9.06 -0.15
C GLU A 168 -3.68 -7.72 -0.88
N GLU A 169 -4.85 -7.11 -0.99
CA GLU A 169 -5.04 -5.79 -1.62
C GLU A 169 -4.32 -4.69 -0.81
N LYS A 170 -4.49 -4.64 0.52
CA LYS A 170 -3.78 -3.70 1.41
C LYS A 170 -2.26 -3.94 1.41
N ARG A 171 -1.83 -5.20 1.35
CA ARG A 171 -0.40 -5.54 1.24
C ARG A 171 0.20 -5.05 -0.08
N GLY A 172 -0.53 -5.17 -1.18
CA GLY A 172 -0.13 -4.64 -2.48
C GLY A 172 0.01 -3.13 -2.45
N GLU A 173 -0.99 -2.42 -1.91
CA GLU A 173 -0.98 -0.97 -1.76
C GLU A 173 0.17 -0.47 -0.88
N ALA A 174 0.40 -1.13 0.25
CA ALA A 174 1.49 -0.77 1.15
C ALA A 174 2.87 -0.99 0.53
N LYS A 175 3.07 -2.07 -0.22
CA LYS A 175 4.31 -2.30 -1.00
C LYS A 175 4.54 -1.21 -2.03
N ASP A 176 3.49 -0.77 -2.74
CA ASP A 176 3.56 0.34 -3.70
C ASP A 176 3.94 1.67 -3.01
N ARG A 177 3.66 1.80 -1.72
CA ARG A 177 4.06 2.93 -0.87
C ARG A 177 5.42 2.73 -0.18
N GLY A 178 6.16 1.68 -0.55
CA GLY A 178 7.52 1.43 -0.08
C GLY A 178 7.63 0.74 1.28
N VAL A 179 6.58 0.05 1.73
CA VAL A 179 6.66 -0.85 2.88
C VAL A 179 7.55 -2.03 2.53
N TYR A 180 8.46 -2.35 3.42
CA TYR A 180 9.45 -3.39 3.21
C TYR A 180 8.89 -4.78 3.48
N SER A 181 8.23 -4.97 4.62
CA SER A 181 7.72 -6.26 5.07
C SER A 181 6.44 -6.12 5.89
N PHE A 182 5.79 -7.25 6.10
CA PHE A 182 4.61 -7.38 6.94
C PHE A 182 4.85 -8.43 7.99
N LEU A 183 4.37 -8.16 9.18
CA LEU A 183 4.38 -9.07 10.31
C LEU A 183 2.93 -9.26 10.79
N ASP A 184 2.40 -10.46 10.60
CA ASP A 184 1.02 -10.76 10.99
C ASP A 184 0.90 -11.02 12.49
N LYS A 185 -0.05 -10.36 13.16
CA LYS A 185 -0.42 -10.67 14.54
C LYS A 185 -1.28 -11.96 14.58
N PRO A 186 -1.02 -12.93 15.47
CA PRO A 186 0.05 -12.95 16.48
C PRO A 186 1.41 -13.37 15.89
N PHE A 187 2.48 -12.78 16.38
CA PHE A 187 3.85 -13.10 16.00
C PHE A 187 4.70 -13.45 17.23
N THR A 188 5.83 -14.11 17.00
CA THR A 188 6.79 -14.48 18.03
C THR A 188 7.97 -13.52 18.06
N GLU A 189 8.77 -13.58 19.14
CA GLU A 189 10.06 -12.87 19.22
C GLU A 189 10.97 -13.23 18.04
N GLU A 190 11.03 -14.50 17.65
CA GLU A 190 11.81 -14.98 16.51
C GLU A 190 11.41 -14.30 15.21
N ASN A 191 10.10 -14.18 14.94
CA ASN A 191 9.62 -13.53 13.70
C ASN A 191 10.08 -12.07 13.61
N ILE A 192 10.13 -11.36 14.72
CA ILE A 192 10.61 -9.97 14.77
C ILE A 192 12.10 -9.90 14.50
N LEU A 193 12.89 -10.76 15.19
CA LEU A 193 14.33 -10.78 15.01
C LEU A 193 14.72 -11.19 13.60
N GLU A 194 14.09 -12.22 13.03
CA GLU A 194 14.27 -12.62 11.63
C GLU A 194 13.95 -11.46 10.67
N THR A 195 12.87 -10.71 10.96
CA THR A 195 12.51 -9.54 10.16
C THR A 195 13.61 -8.47 10.22
N ILE A 196 14.18 -8.21 11.38
CA ILE A 196 15.27 -7.23 11.52
C ILE A 196 16.55 -7.73 10.82
N GLU A 197 16.91 -9.01 10.99
CA GLU A 197 18.11 -9.61 10.40
C GLU A 197 18.11 -9.56 8.86
N GLN A 198 16.94 -9.59 8.22
CA GLN A 198 16.83 -9.43 6.78
C GLN A 198 17.39 -8.08 6.28
N PHE A 199 17.44 -7.07 7.14
CA PHE A 199 17.88 -5.71 6.82
C PHE A 199 19.31 -5.42 7.25
N GLN A 200 19.84 -6.19 8.20
CA GLN A 200 21.17 -5.92 8.75
C GLN A 200 22.30 -6.34 7.81
N GLU A 201 23.33 -5.51 7.74
CA GLU A 201 24.63 -5.98 7.29
C GLU A 201 25.11 -7.07 8.27
N LYS A 202 25.54 -8.21 7.75
CA LYS A 202 26.26 -9.18 8.57
C LYS A 202 27.60 -8.53 8.91
N ASP A 203 27.84 -8.34 10.20
CA ASP A 203 29.18 -7.96 10.66
C ASP A 203 30.15 -9.02 10.11
N GLY A 204 31.08 -8.58 9.23
CA GLY A 204 32.12 -9.40 8.64
C GLY A 204 33.18 -9.81 9.64
#